data_53c85a69958faa77ad3b417439b7435a
#
_entry.id   53c85a69958faa77ad3b417439b7435a
#
_cell.length_a   1.000
_cell.length_b   1.000
_cell.length_c   1.000
_cell.angle_alpha   90.00
_cell.angle_beta   90.00
_cell.angle_gamma   90.00
#
_symmetry.space_group_name_H-M   'P 1'
#
loop_
_entity.id
_entity.type
_entity.pdbx_description
1 polymer ?
#
loop_
_entity_poly.entity_id
_entity_poly.type
_entity_poly.pdbx_seq_one_letter_code
_entity_poly.pdbx_strand_id
1 'polypeptide(L)'
;MKANGGVPVQSVILPGQLPSGQPILSLLVKRTYVVRPGASCERAATDRKLISGDQHFNDPLNTTVKFESDFVPFKLATDVVLNGRAVAPGGQRVTSLSARVEVGGQAKEVLIVGNRHCRYRAGREPIFTEPEDFTSLELRYEQAYGGVDAYSDPDLPSPYVRNHLGRGFVVLNRKESIENLPLPNLEDPADALTPARLCAGHIKDWEQQPMPQSFGWVQKSWRQRAQFAGVMPGDRALESQLRRIYVGAVPLHQRKLYQATRLPEMDFRFFNGASSGLAIPNLCGDEEIKLTNLHEINPLTFRLPADIPRLGLDIGGGVQVLTPALHTVMIRTEDGEVDLVWRGALPYQGLDWLPELKKMEALVE
;
A
#
# COMPACT_ATOMS: atom_id res chain seq x y z
N MET A 1 13.04 -22.87 20.39
CA MET A 1 13.87 -23.80 19.61
C MET A 1 15.14 -23.12 19.15
N LYS A 2 16.30 -23.72 19.41
CA LYS A 2 17.57 -23.20 18.87
C LYS A 2 17.73 -23.80 17.48
N ALA A 3 17.52 -22.98 16.44
CA ALA A 3 17.98 -23.33 15.11
C ALA A 3 19.51 -23.53 15.16
N ASN A 4 20.03 -24.55 14.52
CA ASN A 4 21.47 -24.81 14.36
C ASN A 4 22.18 -23.58 13.81
N GLY A 5 22.76 -22.74 14.68
CA GLY A 5 23.65 -21.62 14.30
C GLY A 5 23.06 -20.50 13.41
N GLY A 6 21.76 -20.49 13.14
CA GLY A 6 21.10 -19.54 12.25
C GLY A 6 20.55 -18.30 12.98
N VAL A 7 20.30 -17.25 12.21
CA VAL A 7 19.60 -16.03 12.64
C VAL A 7 18.24 -16.40 13.22
N PRO A 8 17.82 -15.85 14.40
CA PRO A 8 16.49 -16.10 14.96
C PRO A 8 15.41 -15.67 13.99
N VAL A 9 14.55 -16.59 13.57
CA VAL A 9 13.49 -16.31 12.61
C VAL A 9 12.31 -15.59 13.32
N GLN A 10 11.86 -14.50 12.74
CA GLN A 10 10.66 -13.80 13.23
C GLN A 10 9.40 -14.48 12.72
N SER A 11 8.58 -15.05 13.60
CA SER A 11 7.36 -15.74 13.23
C SER A 11 6.20 -15.45 14.18
N VAL A 12 4.96 -15.56 13.67
CA VAL A 12 3.72 -15.44 14.44
C VAL A 12 2.65 -16.35 13.86
N ILE A 13 1.82 -16.93 14.73
CA ILE A 13 0.63 -17.70 14.35
C ILE A 13 -0.61 -16.84 14.54
N LEU A 14 -1.43 -16.71 13.50
CA LEU A 14 -2.66 -15.92 13.50
C LEU A 14 -3.86 -16.77 13.10
N PRO A 15 -4.99 -16.64 13.80
CA PRO A 15 -6.26 -17.16 13.30
C PRO A 15 -6.76 -16.32 12.13
N GLY A 16 -7.45 -16.95 11.19
CA GLY A 16 -8.04 -16.30 10.06
C GLY A 16 -9.03 -17.17 9.32
N GLN A 17 -9.39 -16.75 8.13
CA GLN A 17 -10.22 -17.56 7.22
C GLN A 17 -9.79 -17.38 5.78
N LEU A 18 -10.09 -18.35 4.95
CA LEU A 18 -9.99 -18.29 3.49
C LEU A 18 -11.16 -17.52 2.89
N PRO A 19 -11.08 -17.07 1.63
CA PRO A 19 -12.22 -16.47 0.91
C PRO A 19 -13.45 -17.37 0.85
N SER A 20 -13.29 -18.69 0.97
CA SER A 20 -14.38 -19.67 1.09
C SER A 20 -15.11 -19.65 2.44
N GLY A 21 -14.62 -18.87 3.41
CA GLY A 21 -15.10 -18.87 4.79
C GLY A 21 -14.49 -19.96 5.68
N GLN A 22 -13.63 -20.85 5.14
CA GLN A 22 -12.99 -21.89 5.92
C GLN A 22 -11.99 -21.30 6.92
N PRO A 23 -12.08 -21.63 8.22
CA PRO A 23 -11.10 -21.19 9.23
C PRO A 23 -9.70 -21.74 8.96
N ILE A 24 -8.69 -20.91 9.19
CA ILE A 24 -7.27 -21.25 9.05
C ILE A 24 -6.44 -20.74 10.23
N LEU A 25 -5.36 -21.44 10.52
CA LEU A 25 -4.21 -20.93 11.26
C LEU A 25 -3.13 -20.53 10.26
N SER A 26 -2.71 -19.30 10.29
CA SER A 26 -1.65 -18.79 9.42
C SER A 26 -0.37 -18.59 10.21
N LEU A 27 0.70 -19.28 9.81
CA LEU A 27 2.05 -19.04 10.27
C LEU A 27 2.69 -17.99 9.34
N LEU A 28 3.01 -16.82 9.88
CA LEU A 28 3.73 -15.76 9.18
C LEU A 28 5.20 -15.77 9.59
N VAL A 29 6.06 -15.57 8.62
CA VAL A 29 7.52 -15.54 8.79
C VAL A 29 8.08 -14.37 8.00
N LYS A 30 8.96 -13.58 8.64
CA LYS A 30 9.67 -12.49 7.98
C LYS A 30 11.16 -12.81 7.89
N ARG A 31 11.73 -12.57 6.71
CA ARG A 31 13.15 -12.68 6.43
C ARG A 31 13.64 -11.39 5.75
N THR A 32 14.82 -10.92 6.18
CA THR A 32 15.45 -9.72 5.62
C THR A 32 16.66 -10.09 4.78
N TYR A 33 16.82 -9.41 3.66
CA TYR A 33 17.92 -9.63 2.70
C TYR A 33 18.56 -8.32 2.31
N VAL A 34 19.85 -8.35 2.06
CA VAL A 34 20.63 -7.24 1.51
C VAL A 34 20.57 -7.30 -0.01
N VAL A 35 20.24 -6.21 -0.65
CA VAL A 35 20.22 -6.07 -2.11
C VAL A 35 21.65 -6.12 -2.65
N ARG A 36 21.86 -6.93 -3.69
CA ARG A 36 23.11 -7.02 -4.43
C ARG A 36 22.89 -6.63 -5.89
N PRO A 37 23.40 -5.47 -6.32
CA PRO A 37 23.21 -5.03 -7.71
C PRO A 37 23.71 -6.09 -8.70
N GLY A 38 22.86 -6.46 -9.66
CA GLY A 38 23.16 -7.47 -10.68
C GLY A 38 23.21 -8.93 -10.19
N ALA A 39 22.88 -9.21 -8.92
CA ALA A 39 22.93 -10.54 -8.32
C ALA A 39 21.71 -10.87 -7.49
N SER A 40 21.61 -12.10 -6.96
CA SER A 40 20.60 -12.46 -5.97
C SER A 40 20.86 -11.77 -4.63
N CYS A 41 19.78 -11.39 -3.96
CA CYS A 41 19.84 -10.86 -2.60
C CYS A 41 20.47 -11.88 -1.64
N GLU A 42 21.24 -11.38 -0.68
CA GLU A 42 21.91 -12.19 0.33
C GLU A 42 21.16 -12.06 1.67
N ARG A 43 21.15 -13.14 2.45
CA ARG A 43 20.53 -13.13 3.77
C ARG A 43 21.17 -12.06 4.66
N ALA A 44 20.36 -11.19 5.29
CA ALA A 44 20.86 -10.21 6.24
C ALA A 44 21.35 -10.91 7.55
N ALA A 45 22.25 -10.26 8.26
CA ALA A 45 22.76 -10.79 9.54
C ALA A 45 21.67 -10.91 10.61
N THR A 46 20.62 -10.10 10.53
CA THR A 46 19.45 -10.13 11.43
C THR A 46 18.19 -9.84 10.66
N ASP A 47 17.12 -10.56 11.00
CA ASP A 47 15.78 -10.26 10.45
C ASP A 47 15.16 -9.06 11.14
N ARG A 48 14.45 -8.24 10.40
CA ARG A 48 13.57 -7.24 10.98
C ARG A 48 12.39 -7.91 11.66
N LYS A 49 11.91 -7.30 12.74
CA LYS A 49 10.74 -7.79 13.47
C LYS A 49 9.48 -7.72 12.62
N LEU A 50 8.58 -8.66 12.83
CA LEU A 50 7.21 -8.58 12.36
C LEU A 50 6.52 -7.36 12.97
N ILE A 51 5.75 -6.64 12.15
CA ILE A 51 5.07 -5.40 12.53
C ILE A 51 3.62 -5.75 12.86
N SER A 52 3.21 -5.53 14.11
CA SER A 52 1.86 -5.86 14.59
C SER A 52 0.82 -4.77 14.34
N GLY A 53 1.25 -3.54 14.05
CA GLY A 53 0.38 -2.40 13.77
C GLY A 53 0.99 -1.47 12.75
N ASP A 54 0.15 -0.73 12.02
CA ASP A 54 0.62 0.20 10.99
C ASP A 54 1.55 1.26 11.59
N GLN A 55 2.68 1.49 10.95
CA GLN A 55 3.65 2.51 11.31
C GLN A 55 3.67 3.58 10.23
N HIS A 56 3.55 4.84 10.61
CA HIS A 56 3.57 5.98 9.72
C HIS A 56 4.96 6.61 9.66
N PHE A 57 5.22 7.46 8.67
CA PHE A 57 6.47 8.19 8.59
C PHE A 57 6.63 9.15 9.78
N ASN A 58 5.53 9.78 10.21
CA ASN A 58 5.44 10.63 11.40
C ASN A 58 4.04 10.49 12.02
N ASP A 59 3.32 11.62 12.24
CA ASP A 59 1.97 11.63 12.77
C ASP A 59 0.99 10.82 11.86
N PRO A 60 0.29 9.83 12.40
CA PRO A 60 -0.65 8.99 11.65
C PRO A 60 -1.79 9.74 10.95
N LEU A 61 -2.17 10.91 11.45
CA LEU A 61 -3.24 11.71 10.85
C LEU A 61 -2.78 12.51 9.63
N ASN A 62 -1.46 12.77 9.53
CA ASN A 62 -0.89 13.70 8.55
C ASN A 62 0.17 13.07 7.66
N THR A 63 0.50 11.79 7.84
CA THR A 63 1.51 11.11 7.03
C THR A 63 1.07 9.72 6.59
N THR A 64 1.60 9.29 5.44
CA THR A 64 1.35 7.97 4.89
C THR A 64 1.95 6.86 5.74
N VAL A 65 1.39 5.65 5.58
CA VAL A 65 1.91 4.42 6.17
C VAL A 65 3.29 4.13 5.59
N LYS A 66 4.29 4.03 6.46
CA LYS A 66 5.65 3.59 6.13
C LYS A 66 5.74 2.05 6.07
N PHE A 67 5.17 1.41 7.09
CA PHE A 67 5.09 -0.04 7.17
C PHE A 67 3.69 -0.44 7.61
N GLU A 68 3.00 -1.20 6.80
CA GLU A 68 1.71 -1.79 7.19
C GLU A 68 1.95 -3.01 8.09
N SER A 69 0.97 -3.30 8.95
CA SER A 69 0.99 -4.49 9.79
C SER A 69 1.20 -5.76 8.96
N ASP A 70 2.19 -6.56 9.35
CA ASP A 70 2.39 -7.90 8.79
C ASP A 70 1.31 -8.89 9.25
N PHE A 71 0.54 -8.55 10.32
CA PHE A 71 -0.44 -9.44 10.94
C PHE A 71 -1.72 -9.55 10.10
N VAL A 72 -1.56 -10.05 8.89
CA VAL A 72 -2.64 -10.33 7.95
C VAL A 72 -2.66 -11.83 7.67
N PRO A 73 -3.72 -12.55 8.07
CA PRO A 73 -3.73 -14.01 7.98
C PRO A 73 -3.84 -14.54 6.54
N PHE A 74 -4.35 -13.72 5.60
CA PHE A 74 -4.50 -14.12 4.21
C PHE A 74 -4.47 -12.90 3.26
N LYS A 75 -3.78 -13.04 2.13
CA LYS A 75 -3.81 -12.10 0.99
C LYS A 75 -4.07 -12.86 -0.30
N LEU A 76 -4.79 -12.24 -1.24
CA LEU A 76 -5.06 -12.81 -2.56
C LEU A 76 -3.84 -12.77 -3.49
N ALA A 77 -2.93 -11.85 -3.25
CA ALA A 77 -1.74 -11.63 -4.05
C ALA A 77 -0.58 -11.16 -3.17
N THR A 78 0.64 -11.22 -3.69
CA THR A 78 1.82 -10.64 -3.05
C THR A 78 1.81 -9.13 -3.21
N ASP A 79 1.89 -8.40 -2.10
CA ASP A 79 2.12 -6.95 -2.15
C ASP A 79 3.59 -6.66 -2.40
N VAL A 80 3.90 -5.97 -3.49
CA VAL A 80 5.22 -5.39 -3.75
C VAL A 80 5.17 -3.91 -3.41
N VAL A 81 5.95 -3.49 -2.44
CA VAL A 81 5.94 -2.13 -1.91
C VAL A 81 7.35 -1.58 -1.86
N LEU A 82 7.51 -0.31 -2.21
CA LEU A 82 8.80 0.37 -2.16
C LEU A 82 8.72 1.63 -1.30
N ASN A 83 9.63 1.72 -0.34
CA ASN A 83 9.96 2.93 0.38
C ASN A 83 11.31 3.46 -0.12
N GLY A 84 11.32 4.73 -0.52
CA GLY A 84 12.52 5.37 -1.05
C GLY A 84 12.21 6.69 -1.75
N ARG A 85 13.09 7.08 -2.64
CA ARG A 85 13.03 8.32 -3.38
C ARG A 85 13.15 8.05 -4.88
N ALA A 86 12.52 8.91 -5.68
CA ALA A 86 12.93 9.07 -7.08
C ALA A 86 14.29 9.78 -7.12
N VAL A 87 15.19 9.30 -7.95
CA VAL A 87 16.57 9.82 -8.07
C VAL A 87 16.86 10.12 -9.54
N ALA A 88 17.25 11.34 -9.83
CA ALA A 88 17.62 11.73 -11.18
C ALA A 88 18.94 11.07 -11.61
N PRO A 89 19.03 10.57 -12.86
CA PRO A 89 20.21 9.88 -13.34
C PRO A 89 21.48 10.76 -13.24
N GLY A 90 22.55 10.18 -12.70
CA GLY A 90 23.85 10.87 -12.57
C GLY A 90 23.83 12.13 -11.69
N GLY A 91 22.82 12.29 -10.82
CA GLY A 91 22.67 13.46 -9.95
C GLY A 91 22.36 14.77 -10.71
N GLN A 92 21.97 14.69 -11.98
CA GLN A 92 21.59 15.86 -12.77
C GLN A 92 20.27 16.46 -12.27
N ARG A 93 20.12 17.79 -12.40
CA ARG A 93 18.85 18.45 -12.11
C ARG A 93 17.90 18.25 -13.28
N VAL A 94 16.70 17.79 -12.99
CA VAL A 94 15.64 17.57 -13.98
C VAL A 94 14.33 18.19 -13.48
N THR A 95 13.47 18.60 -14.39
CA THR A 95 12.12 19.09 -14.05
C THR A 95 11.09 17.96 -13.97
N SER A 96 11.38 16.83 -14.63
CA SER A 96 10.56 15.61 -14.56
C SER A 96 11.37 14.38 -14.93
N LEU A 97 10.92 13.21 -14.44
CA LEU A 97 11.44 11.90 -14.84
C LEU A 97 10.37 10.84 -14.67
N SER A 98 10.56 9.68 -15.32
CA SER A 98 9.71 8.50 -15.11
C SER A 98 10.38 7.53 -14.15
N ALA A 99 9.74 7.20 -13.03
CA ALA A 99 10.19 6.18 -12.09
C ALA A 99 9.43 4.87 -12.34
N ARG A 100 10.15 3.72 -12.33
CA ARG A 100 9.53 2.45 -12.70
C ARG A 100 10.03 1.29 -11.85
N VAL A 101 9.08 0.43 -11.43
CA VAL A 101 9.32 -0.86 -10.75
C VAL A 101 8.85 -1.96 -11.68
N GLU A 102 9.71 -2.94 -11.95
CA GLU A 102 9.40 -4.14 -12.73
C GLU A 102 9.66 -5.37 -11.87
N VAL A 103 8.71 -6.31 -11.81
CA VAL A 103 8.81 -7.57 -11.06
C VAL A 103 7.82 -8.60 -11.60
N GLY A 104 8.25 -9.87 -11.78
CA GLY A 104 7.37 -10.96 -12.19
C GLY A 104 6.64 -10.72 -13.51
N GLY A 105 7.23 -9.99 -14.44
CA GLY A 105 6.61 -9.63 -15.73
C GLY A 105 5.60 -8.48 -15.63
N GLN A 106 5.36 -7.92 -14.45
CA GLN A 106 4.53 -6.74 -14.24
C GLN A 106 5.41 -5.51 -14.10
N ALA A 107 4.87 -4.35 -14.51
CA ALA A 107 5.57 -3.09 -14.36
C ALA A 107 4.60 -1.99 -13.91
N LYS A 108 5.07 -1.14 -13.01
CA LYS A 108 4.40 0.10 -12.64
C LYS A 108 5.31 1.28 -12.91
N GLU A 109 4.77 2.27 -13.56
CA GLU A 109 5.44 3.53 -13.87
C GLU A 109 4.72 4.70 -13.20
N VAL A 110 5.47 5.64 -12.67
CA VAL A 110 4.98 6.88 -12.07
C VAL A 110 5.76 8.05 -12.67
N LEU A 111 5.06 9.02 -13.21
CA LEU A 111 5.64 10.29 -13.65
C LEU A 111 5.95 11.14 -12.42
N ILE A 112 7.21 11.53 -12.28
CA ILE A 112 7.70 12.41 -11.22
C ILE A 112 7.91 13.79 -11.81
N VAL A 113 7.26 14.81 -11.26
CA VAL A 113 7.33 16.19 -11.71
C VAL A 113 7.79 17.06 -10.55
N GLY A 114 8.66 18.00 -10.80
CA GLY A 114 9.12 18.97 -9.80
C GLY A 114 7.98 19.81 -9.22
N ASN A 115 8.26 20.55 -8.15
CA ASN A 115 7.22 21.40 -7.55
C ASN A 115 6.67 22.38 -8.55
N ARG A 116 5.35 22.47 -8.59
CA ARG A 116 4.61 23.42 -9.42
C ARG A 116 3.33 23.82 -8.69
N HIS A 117 2.79 24.99 -9.03
CA HIS A 117 1.59 25.55 -8.43
C HIS A 117 0.60 25.94 -9.52
N CYS A 118 -0.65 25.99 -9.13
CA CYS A 118 -1.70 26.54 -9.96
C CYS A 118 -1.79 28.06 -9.77
N ARG A 119 -2.09 28.79 -10.86
CA ARG A 119 -2.42 30.23 -10.85
C ARG A 119 -3.81 30.43 -11.38
N TYR A 120 -4.65 31.08 -10.59
CA TYR A 120 -6.01 31.41 -10.97
C TYR A 120 -6.05 32.45 -12.11
N ARG A 121 -7.01 32.28 -13.01
CA ARG A 121 -7.31 33.25 -14.08
C ARG A 121 -8.82 33.45 -14.16
N ALA A 122 -9.26 34.68 -13.87
CA ALA A 122 -10.69 35.02 -13.92
C ALA A 122 -11.29 34.72 -15.31
N GLY A 123 -12.35 33.93 -15.36
CA GLY A 123 -13.07 33.58 -16.58
C GLY A 123 -12.29 32.72 -17.59
N ARG A 124 -11.17 32.15 -17.20
CA ARG A 124 -10.32 31.28 -18.05
C ARG A 124 -9.84 30.07 -17.27
N GLU A 125 -9.32 29.06 -17.98
CA GLU A 125 -8.59 27.97 -17.34
C GLU A 125 -7.39 28.50 -16.54
N PRO A 126 -7.11 27.92 -15.36
CA PRO A 126 -5.91 28.25 -14.60
C PRO A 126 -4.64 27.88 -15.38
N ILE A 127 -3.51 28.36 -14.93
CA ILE A 127 -2.21 28.03 -15.51
C ILE A 127 -1.42 27.25 -14.45
N PHE A 128 -0.76 26.18 -14.86
CA PHE A 128 0.27 25.52 -14.06
C PHE A 128 1.61 26.23 -14.28
N THR A 129 2.32 26.51 -13.20
CA THR A 129 3.68 27.05 -13.31
C THR A 129 4.62 25.99 -13.89
N GLU A 130 5.74 26.42 -14.46
CA GLU A 130 6.81 25.49 -14.84
C GLU A 130 7.29 24.72 -13.60
N PRO A 131 7.59 23.42 -13.74
CA PRO A 131 8.13 22.64 -12.65
C PRO A 131 9.52 23.12 -12.22
N GLU A 132 9.76 23.12 -10.91
CA GLU A 132 11.09 23.36 -10.35
C GLU A 132 12.01 22.16 -10.62
N ASP A 133 13.31 22.45 -10.75
CA ASP A 133 14.32 21.41 -10.86
C ASP A 133 14.48 20.63 -9.56
N PHE A 134 14.71 19.32 -9.67
CA PHE A 134 15.05 18.46 -8.55
C PHE A 134 16.14 17.44 -8.92
N THR A 135 16.82 16.88 -7.93
CA THR A 135 17.75 15.75 -8.07
C THR A 135 17.15 14.49 -7.44
N SER A 136 16.32 14.65 -6.44
CA SER A 136 15.56 13.55 -5.83
C SER A 136 14.23 14.04 -5.25
N LEU A 137 13.24 13.14 -5.18
CA LEU A 137 11.91 13.44 -4.69
C LEU A 137 11.32 12.24 -3.93
N GLU A 138 10.69 12.49 -2.76
CA GLU A 138 10.09 11.42 -1.95
C GLU A 138 8.87 10.80 -2.64
N LEU A 139 8.75 9.47 -2.54
CA LEU A 139 7.69 8.70 -3.18
C LEU A 139 6.51 8.47 -2.22
N ARG A 140 6.10 9.50 -1.49
CA ARG A 140 5.00 9.42 -0.53
C ARG A 140 3.70 9.93 -1.13
N TYR A 141 2.58 9.43 -0.65
CA TYR A 141 1.26 9.87 -1.11
C TYR A 141 0.95 11.34 -0.80
N GLU A 142 1.67 11.98 0.12
CA GLU A 142 1.61 13.44 0.33
C GLU A 142 2.06 14.23 -0.91
N GLN A 143 2.82 13.61 -1.80
CA GLN A 143 3.26 14.18 -3.08
C GLN A 143 2.32 13.81 -4.24
N ALA A 144 1.36 12.89 -4.04
CA ALA A 144 0.42 12.45 -5.05
C ALA A 144 -0.84 13.33 -5.08
N TYR A 145 -1.68 13.11 -6.12
CA TYR A 145 -2.96 13.80 -6.20
C TYR A 145 -3.84 13.50 -4.99
N GLY A 146 -4.48 14.55 -4.45
CA GLY A 146 -5.34 14.46 -3.29
C GLY A 146 -5.34 15.73 -2.45
N GLY A 147 -5.61 15.57 -1.16
CA GLY A 147 -5.63 16.67 -0.19
C GLY A 147 -7.01 16.93 0.39
N VAL A 148 -7.15 18.09 1.03
CA VAL A 148 -8.38 18.57 1.65
C VAL A 148 -8.67 19.97 1.11
N ASP A 149 -9.84 20.17 0.52
CA ASP A 149 -10.31 21.51 0.18
C ASP A 149 -11.02 22.14 1.39
N ALA A 150 -10.35 23.10 2.02
CA ALA A 150 -10.86 23.86 3.16
C ALA A 150 -11.54 25.17 2.75
N TYR A 151 -11.50 25.55 1.47
CA TYR A 151 -11.98 26.85 1.01
C TYR A 151 -13.39 26.80 0.41
N SER A 152 -13.78 25.65 -0.15
CA SER A 152 -15.10 25.51 -0.78
C SER A 152 -16.23 25.54 0.25
N ASP A 153 -16.00 24.99 1.43
CA ASP A 153 -16.84 25.08 2.61
C ASP A 153 -15.93 25.12 3.85
N PRO A 154 -15.67 26.32 4.44
CA PRO A 154 -14.80 26.45 5.59
C PRO A 154 -15.27 25.71 6.86
N ASP A 155 -16.60 25.55 7.00
CA ASP A 155 -17.20 24.85 8.15
C ASP A 155 -17.16 23.33 7.97
N LEU A 156 -17.02 22.85 6.73
CA LEU A 156 -16.96 21.42 6.40
C LEU A 156 -15.91 21.14 5.33
N PRO A 157 -14.63 21.09 5.70
CA PRO A 157 -13.55 20.75 4.78
C PRO A 157 -13.79 19.41 4.06
N SER A 158 -13.51 19.37 2.76
CA SER A 158 -13.80 18.22 1.90
C SER A 158 -12.50 17.46 1.59
N PRO A 159 -12.27 16.30 2.24
CA PRO A 159 -11.10 15.46 1.95
C PRO A 159 -11.33 14.66 0.65
N TYR A 160 -10.27 14.50 -0.13
CA TYR A 160 -10.29 13.55 -1.24
C TYR A 160 -10.31 12.11 -0.72
N VAL A 161 -11.35 11.38 -1.03
CA VAL A 161 -11.62 10.05 -0.45
C VAL A 161 -10.57 8.98 -0.79
N ARG A 162 -9.79 9.19 -1.85
CA ARG A 162 -8.71 8.28 -2.26
C ARG A 162 -7.35 8.64 -1.66
N ASN A 163 -7.16 9.89 -1.22
CA ASN A 163 -5.92 10.38 -0.61
C ASN A 163 -6.12 11.77 0.00
N HIS A 164 -6.52 11.85 1.26
CA HIS A 164 -6.68 13.14 1.94
C HIS A 164 -5.35 13.82 2.31
N LEU A 165 -4.22 13.11 2.19
CA LEU A 165 -2.89 13.62 2.52
C LEU A 165 -2.20 14.32 1.35
N GLY A 166 -2.71 14.10 0.12
CA GLY A 166 -2.09 14.58 -1.11
C GLY A 166 -2.27 16.07 -1.38
N ARG A 167 -2.09 16.45 -2.63
CA ARG A 167 -2.17 17.84 -3.09
C ARG A 167 -2.86 17.94 -4.45
N GLY A 168 -3.38 19.14 -4.75
CA GLY A 168 -4.01 19.43 -6.04
C GLY A 168 -5.52 19.20 -6.11
N PHE A 169 -6.14 18.72 -5.03
CA PHE A 169 -7.58 18.51 -4.97
C PHE A 169 -8.34 19.76 -4.58
N VAL A 170 -9.35 20.14 -5.38
CA VAL A 170 -10.29 21.23 -5.10
C VAL A 170 -11.70 20.83 -5.47
N VAL A 171 -12.68 21.32 -4.68
CA VAL A 171 -14.13 21.10 -4.90
C VAL A 171 -14.71 22.13 -5.85
N LEU A 172 -14.35 23.40 -5.64
CA LEU A 172 -14.84 24.51 -6.42
C LEU A 172 -13.67 25.28 -7.05
N ASN A 173 -13.83 25.62 -8.31
CA ASN A 173 -12.88 26.42 -9.06
C ASN A 173 -13.01 27.90 -8.69
N ARG A 174 -12.49 28.27 -7.52
CA ARG A 174 -12.48 29.64 -7.00
C ARG A 174 -11.04 30.13 -6.86
N LYS A 175 -10.87 31.45 -6.86
CA LYS A 175 -9.54 32.05 -6.66
C LYS A 175 -8.90 31.58 -5.36
N GLU A 176 -9.65 31.55 -4.28
CA GLU A 176 -9.21 31.15 -2.93
C GLU A 176 -8.77 29.70 -2.87
N SER A 177 -9.39 28.84 -3.68
CA SER A 177 -9.06 27.40 -3.73
C SER A 177 -7.89 27.09 -4.66
N ILE A 178 -7.68 27.90 -5.72
CA ILE A 178 -6.77 27.58 -6.82
C ILE A 178 -5.48 28.40 -6.79
N GLU A 179 -5.52 29.66 -6.35
CA GLU A 179 -4.32 30.49 -6.37
C GLU A 179 -3.25 29.93 -5.43
N ASN A 180 -2.08 29.65 -5.99
CA ASN A 180 -0.96 28.98 -5.33
C ASN A 180 -1.25 27.56 -4.83
N LEU A 181 -2.29 26.87 -5.33
CA LEU A 181 -2.54 25.48 -5.02
C LEU A 181 -1.32 24.65 -5.44
N PRO A 182 -0.68 23.91 -4.51
CA PRO A 182 0.40 23.00 -4.88
C PRO A 182 -0.16 21.83 -5.69
N LEU A 183 0.50 21.50 -6.80
CA LEU A 183 0.10 20.43 -7.69
C LEU A 183 0.85 19.12 -7.35
N PRO A 184 0.29 17.97 -7.73
CA PRO A 184 0.94 16.68 -7.45
C PRO A 184 2.30 16.58 -8.14
N ASN A 185 3.24 15.94 -7.46
CA ASN A 185 4.54 15.55 -8.01
C ASN A 185 4.54 14.13 -8.56
N LEU A 186 3.66 13.26 -8.02
CA LEU A 186 3.53 11.85 -8.42
C LEU A 186 2.23 11.68 -9.20
N GLU A 187 2.35 11.37 -10.49
CA GLU A 187 1.20 11.27 -11.39
C GLU A 187 1.25 9.98 -12.21
N ASP A 188 0.08 9.56 -12.69
CA ASP A 188 -0.01 8.53 -13.72
C ASP A 188 0.37 9.16 -15.07
N PRO A 189 1.38 8.65 -15.79
CA PRO A 189 1.75 9.20 -17.09
C PRO A 189 0.62 9.16 -18.12
N ALA A 190 -0.34 8.22 -17.98
CA ALA A 190 -1.51 8.11 -18.84
C ALA A 190 -2.70 8.96 -18.36
N ASP A 191 -2.67 9.46 -17.12
CA ASP A 191 -3.82 10.14 -16.47
C ASP A 191 -3.35 11.35 -15.63
N ALA A 192 -2.41 12.13 -16.15
CA ALA A 192 -1.86 13.30 -15.48
C ALA A 192 -2.90 14.43 -15.30
N LEU A 193 -2.75 15.21 -14.23
CA LEU A 193 -3.59 16.38 -13.97
C LEU A 193 -3.32 17.47 -15.01
N THR A 194 -4.40 18.01 -15.59
CA THR A 194 -4.34 19.14 -16.53
C THR A 194 -5.14 20.33 -16.00
N PRO A 195 -4.85 21.58 -16.47
CA PRO A 195 -5.64 22.75 -16.12
C PRO A 195 -7.13 22.58 -16.41
N ALA A 196 -7.48 22.02 -17.56
CA ALA A 196 -8.88 21.72 -17.94
C ALA A 196 -9.53 20.75 -16.96
N ARG A 197 -8.81 19.71 -16.55
CA ARG A 197 -9.30 18.69 -15.61
C ARG A 197 -9.48 19.25 -14.20
N LEU A 198 -8.58 20.12 -13.74
CA LEU A 198 -8.73 20.83 -12.47
C LEU A 198 -9.99 21.71 -12.47
N CYS A 199 -10.33 22.34 -13.60
CA CYS A 199 -11.54 23.17 -13.75
C CYS A 199 -12.83 22.36 -13.90
N ALA A 200 -12.79 21.21 -14.52
CA ALA A 200 -13.94 20.31 -14.71
C ALA A 200 -14.41 19.66 -13.40
N GLY A 201 -13.66 19.82 -12.31
CA GLY A 201 -13.84 19.16 -11.04
C GLY A 201 -15.03 19.59 -10.20
N HIS A 202 -16.24 19.54 -10.71
CA HIS A 202 -17.40 19.43 -9.84
C HIS A 202 -17.43 18.02 -9.24
N ILE A 203 -17.13 17.92 -7.97
CA ILE A 203 -16.92 16.69 -7.19
C ILE A 203 -18.18 15.84 -7.02
N LYS A 204 -19.12 15.93 -7.87
CA LYS A 204 -20.15 14.88 -7.93
C LYS A 204 -19.55 13.52 -8.36
N ASP A 205 -18.45 13.56 -9.11
CA ASP A 205 -17.81 12.37 -9.69
C ASP A 205 -16.32 12.31 -9.31
N TRP A 206 -16.03 12.18 -8.01
CA TRP A 206 -14.66 11.96 -7.49
C TRP A 206 -13.96 10.77 -8.19
N GLU A 207 -14.72 9.85 -8.76
CA GLU A 207 -14.22 8.70 -9.52
C GLU A 207 -13.48 9.12 -10.81
N GLN A 208 -13.85 10.26 -11.39
CA GLN A 208 -13.21 10.82 -12.58
C GLN A 208 -11.93 11.61 -12.27
N GLN A 209 -11.65 11.87 -11.00
CA GLN A 209 -10.43 12.55 -10.60
C GLN A 209 -9.21 11.62 -10.69
N PRO A 210 -7.98 12.16 -10.83
CA PRO A 210 -6.77 11.34 -10.93
C PRO A 210 -6.63 10.34 -9.79
N MET A 211 -6.20 9.12 -10.13
CA MET A 211 -5.84 8.13 -9.13
C MET A 211 -4.50 8.53 -8.48
N PRO A 212 -4.42 8.62 -7.14
CA PRO A 212 -3.15 8.89 -6.47
C PRO A 212 -2.09 7.84 -6.80
N GLN A 213 -0.91 8.28 -7.19
CA GLN A 213 0.18 7.40 -7.58
C GLN A 213 1.31 7.40 -6.53
N SER A 214 1.82 6.22 -6.24
CA SER A 214 3.02 5.99 -5.42
C SER A 214 3.45 4.53 -5.60
N PHE A 215 4.55 4.13 -4.97
CA PHE A 215 4.98 2.74 -4.81
C PHE A 215 4.78 2.24 -3.36
N GLY A 216 4.29 3.11 -2.46
CA GLY A 216 4.04 2.83 -1.06
C GLY A 216 2.67 2.17 -0.79
N TRP A 217 2.37 2.04 0.50
CA TRP A 217 1.13 1.45 0.99
C TRP A 217 -0.08 2.37 0.78
N VAL A 218 -1.14 1.84 0.19
CA VAL A 218 -2.47 2.47 0.16
C VAL A 218 -3.12 2.30 1.54
N GLN A 219 -3.51 3.38 2.19
CA GLN A 219 -4.12 3.30 3.53
C GLN A 219 -5.46 2.55 3.52
N LYS A 220 -5.72 1.78 4.59
CA LYS A 220 -6.96 0.99 4.77
C LYS A 220 -8.23 1.85 4.76
N SER A 221 -8.13 3.09 5.22
CA SER A 221 -9.25 4.06 5.27
C SER A 221 -9.56 4.71 3.92
N TRP A 222 -8.67 4.63 2.94
CA TRP A 222 -8.90 5.22 1.64
C TRP A 222 -9.84 4.38 0.79
N ARG A 223 -10.62 5.05 -0.06
CA ARG A 223 -11.67 4.43 -0.86
C ARG A 223 -11.23 3.21 -1.65
N GLN A 224 -9.98 3.19 -2.15
CA GLN A 224 -9.42 2.07 -2.91
C GLN A 224 -9.49 0.74 -2.13
N ARG A 225 -9.37 0.80 -0.80
CA ARG A 225 -9.41 -0.38 0.09
C ARG A 225 -10.67 -0.42 0.94
N ALA A 226 -11.08 0.71 1.52
CA ALA A 226 -12.23 0.79 2.43
C ALA A 226 -13.52 0.22 1.81
N GLN A 227 -13.69 0.32 0.49
CA GLN A 227 -14.84 -0.25 -0.21
C GLN A 227 -14.92 -1.78 -0.09
N PHE A 228 -13.82 -2.45 0.22
CA PHE A 228 -13.73 -3.91 0.37
C PHE A 228 -13.80 -4.36 1.84
N ALA A 229 -13.86 -3.43 2.80
CA ALA A 229 -13.82 -3.77 4.23
C ALA A 229 -14.99 -4.66 4.67
N GLY A 230 -16.17 -4.52 4.04
CA GLY A 230 -17.34 -5.32 4.37
C GLY A 230 -17.73 -5.25 5.84
N VAL A 231 -18.52 -6.21 6.29
CA VAL A 231 -18.88 -6.40 7.69
C VAL A 231 -18.90 -7.88 8.02
N MET A 232 -18.17 -8.28 9.04
CA MET A 232 -18.17 -9.66 9.52
C MET A 232 -19.54 -10.00 10.13
N PRO A 233 -20.20 -11.08 9.71
CA PRO A 233 -21.48 -11.49 10.26
C PRO A 233 -21.40 -11.70 11.79
N GLY A 234 -22.37 -11.13 12.52
CA GLY A 234 -22.54 -11.37 13.97
C GLY A 234 -21.84 -10.38 14.89
N ASP A 235 -20.97 -9.50 14.42
CA ASP A 235 -20.38 -8.44 15.24
C ASP A 235 -21.15 -7.11 15.10
N ARG A 236 -22.19 -6.94 15.95
CA ARG A 236 -23.06 -5.74 15.92
C ARG A 236 -22.31 -4.42 16.22
N ALA A 237 -21.26 -4.45 17.04
CA ALA A 237 -20.49 -3.27 17.36
C ALA A 237 -19.63 -2.85 16.15
N LEU A 238 -18.96 -3.80 15.53
CA LEU A 238 -18.19 -3.61 14.30
C LEU A 238 -19.11 -3.19 13.14
N GLU A 239 -20.27 -3.84 13.00
CA GLU A 239 -21.31 -3.47 12.02
C GLU A 239 -21.72 -2.01 12.16
N SER A 240 -21.98 -1.54 13.40
CA SER A 240 -22.37 -0.15 13.66
C SER A 240 -21.23 0.81 13.29
N GLN A 241 -20.01 0.47 13.61
CA GLN A 241 -18.82 1.29 13.34
C GLN A 241 -18.53 1.37 11.83
N LEU A 242 -18.58 0.25 11.13
CA LEU A 242 -18.38 0.16 9.68
C LEU A 242 -19.54 0.82 8.91
N ARG A 243 -20.79 0.76 9.40
CA ARG A 243 -21.89 1.52 8.84
C ARG A 243 -21.59 3.02 8.79
N ARG A 244 -20.99 3.58 9.84
CA ARG A 244 -20.62 5.01 9.88
C ARG A 244 -19.57 5.33 8.82
N ILE A 245 -18.55 4.47 8.69
CA ILE A 245 -17.50 4.60 7.66
C ILE A 245 -18.12 4.51 6.25
N TYR A 246 -18.94 3.49 6.01
CA TYR A 246 -19.60 3.30 4.72
C TYR A 246 -20.55 4.44 4.37
N VAL A 247 -21.35 4.89 5.30
CA VAL A 247 -22.28 6.03 5.10
C VAL A 247 -21.51 7.31 4.82
N GLY A 248 -20.35 7.51 5.45
CA GLY A 248 -19.45 8.62 5.14
C GLY A 248 -18.85 8.55 3.74
N ALA A 249 -18.59 7.35 3.23
CA ALA A 249 -17.99 7.12 1.91
C ALA A 249 -18.99 7.10 0.74
N VAL A 250 -20.31 7.05 1.02
CA VAL A 250 -21.37 6.98 0.00
C VAL A 250 -21.97 8.38 -0.24
N PRO A 251 -22.11 8.82 -1.51
CA PRO A 251 -22.78 10.08 -1.83
C PRO A 251 -24.18 10.19 -1.20
N LEU A 252 -24.55 11.39 -0.77
CA LEU A 252 -25.80 11.65 -0.03
C LEU A 252 -27.05 11.08 -0.72
N HIS A 253 -27.14 11.16 -2.04
CA HIS A 253 -28.28 10.65 -2.81
C HIS A 253 -28.41 9.13 -2.82
N GLN A 254 -27.28 8.40 -2.57
CA GLN A 254 -27.23 6.94 -2.50
C GLN A 254 -27.37 6.40 -1.07
N ARG A 255 -27.27 7.27 -0.04
CA ARG A 255 -27.30 6.83 1.37
C ARG A 255 -28.60 6.12 1.76
N LYS A 256 -29.75 6.58 1.24
CA LYS A 256 -31.05 5.94 1.49
C LYS A 256 -31.11 4.53 0.90
N LEU A 257 -30.56 4.34 -0.29
CA LEU A 257 -30.49 3.02 -0.95
C LEU A 257 -29.57 2.08 -0.16
N TYR A 258 -28.45 2.60 0.33
CA TYR A 258 -27.48 1.84 1.12
C TYR A 258 -27.96 1.45 2.51
N GLN A 259 -28.81 2.29 3.15
CA GLN A 259 -29.42 1.98 4.44
C GLN A 259 -30.47 0.87 4.35
N ALA A 260 -31.07 0.67 3.17
CA ALA A 260 -32.08 -0.35 2.93
C ALA A 260 -31.47 -1.70 2.48
N THR A 261 -30.20 -1.72 2.08
CA THR A 261 -29.53 -2.93 1.59
C THR A 261 -28.74 -3.62 2.70
N ARG A 262 -28.59 -4.95 2.58
CA ARG A 262 -27.67 -5.74 3.41
C ARG A 262 -26.27 -5.16 3.28
N LEU A 263 -25.55 -5.01 4.40
CA LEU A 263 -24.16 -4.57 4.39
C LEU A 263 -23.32 -5.55 3.56
N PRO A 264 -22.40 -5.05 2.74
CA PRO A 264 -21.57 -5.90 1.90
C PRO A 264 -20.73 -6.84 2.77
N GLU A 265 -20.52 -8.04 2.27
CA GLU A 265 -19.57 -8.97 2.85
C GLU A 265 -18.14 -8.45 2.62
N MET A 266 -17.24 -8.86 3.51
CA MET A 266 -15.83 -8.51 3.38
C MET A 266 -15.23 -9.16 2.13
N ASP A 267 -14.55 -8.36 1.32
CA ASP A 267 -13.78 -8.81 0.18
C ASP A 267 -12.29 -8.87 0.54
N PHE A 268 -11.63 -9.97 0.29
CA PHE A 268 -10.22 -10.17 0.64
C PHE A 268 -9.25 -9.23 -0.08
N ARG A 269 -9.68 -8.53 -1.13
CA ARG A 269 -8.91 -7.42 -1.72
C ARG A 269 -8.57 -6.32 -0.72
N PHE A 270 -9.33 -6.20 0.37
CA PHE A 270 -9.03 -5.30 1.47
C PHE A 270 -7.64 -5.53 2.08
N PHE A 271 -7.17 -6.77 2.11
CA PHE A 271 -5.89 -7.13 2.72
C PHE A 271 -4.67 -6.85 1.84
N ASN A 272 -4.86 -6.64 0.53
CA ASN A 272 -3.79 -6.18 -0.34
C ASN A 272 -3.66 -4.66 -0.24
N GLY A 273 -2.49 -4.21 0.21
CA GLY A 273 -2.19 -2.80 0.47
C GLY A 273 -1.24 -2.16 -0.51
N ALA A 274 -0.68 -2.91 -1.44
CA ALA A 274 0.20 -2.35 -2.46
C ALA A 274 -0.56 -1.37 -3.38
N SER A 275 0.15 -0.40 -3.90
CA SER A 275 -0.33 0.49 -4.95
C SER A 275 -0.80 -0.29 -6.18
N SER A 276 -1.78 0.25 -6.90
CA SER A 276 -2.34 -0.38 -8.12
C SER A 276 -1.23 -0.85 -9.07
N GLY A 277 -1.34 -2.10 -9.56
CA GLY A 277 -0.35 -2.76 -10.41
C GLY A 277 0.77 -3.50 -9.64
N LEU A 278 0.86 -3.37 -8.30
CA LEU A 278 1.88 -4.00 -7.48
C LEU A 278 1.34 -5.04 -6.47
N ALA A 279 0.05 -5.35 -6.49
CA ALA A 279 -0.49 -6.57 -5.89
C ALA A 279 -0.43 -7.67 -6.96
N ILE A 280 0.62 -8.48 -6.93
CA ILE A 280 0.98 -9.43 -7.99
C ILE A 280 0.71 -10.87 -7.52
N PRO A 281 -0.15 -11.63 -8.19
CA PRO A 281 -0.40 -13.01 -7.83
C PRO A 281 0.79 -13.92 -8.17
N ASN A 282 0.96 -15.00 -7.39
CA ASN A 282 1.86 -16.11 -7.66
C ASN A 282 3.35 -15.78 -7.77
N LEU A 283 3.84 -14.76 -7.04
CA LEU A 283 5.28 -14.57 -6.90
C LEU A 283 5.88 -15.70 -6.05
N CYS A 284 7.03 -16.19 -6.48
CA CYS A 284 7.71 -17.36 -5.89
C CYS A 284 8.92 -16.98 -5.00
N GLY A 285 9.35 -15.70 -5.05
CA GLY A 285 10.50 -15.21 -4.28
C GLY A 285 11.85 -15.42 -4.96
N ASP A 286 11.84 -15.65 -6.27
CA ASP A 286 13.02 -15.76 -7.13
C ASP A 286 13.00 -14.78 -8.31
N GLU A 287 12.03 -13.87 -8.34
CA GLU A 287 11.85 -12.93 -9.44
C GLU A 287 13.00 -11.93 -9.52
N GLU A 288 13.30 -11.52 -10.75
CA GLU A 288 14.12 -10.34 -11.00
C GLU A 288 13.31 -9.08 -10.74
N ILE A 289 13.93 -8.15 -10.02
CA ILE A 289 13.42 -6.80 -9.75
C ILE A 289 14.32 -5.82 -10.48
N LYS A 290 13.68 -4.90 -11.22
CA LYS A 290 14.37 -3.79 -11.86
C LYS A 290 13.73 -2.47 -11.46
N LEU A 291 14.55 -1.58 -10.94
CA LEU A 291 14.20 -0.26 -10.46
C LEU A 291 14.85 0.79 -11.36
N THR A 292 14.04 1.62 -12.03
CA THR A 292 14.52 2.71 -12.87
C THR A 292 14.22 4.05 -12.22
N ASN A 293 15.25 4.89 -12.06
CA ASN A 293 15.18 6.20 -11.41
C ASN A 293 14.68 6.16 -9.95
N LEU A 294 15.01 5.08 -9.24
CA LEU A 294 14.61 4.82 -7.85
C LEU A 294 15.82 4.54 -6.93
N HIS A 295 17.02 4.66 -7.47
CA HIS A 295 18.28 4.45 -6.78
C HIS A 295 19.40 5.17 -7.54
N GLU A 296 20.56 5.44 -6.88
CA GLU A 296 21.74 6.05 -7.51
C GLU A 296 22.31 5.16 -8.62
N ILE A 297 22.32 3.83 -8.40
CA ILE A 297 22.58 2.85 -9.48
C ILE A 297 21.31 2.78 -10.32
N ASN A 298 21.41 3.14 -11.60
CA ASN A 298 20.23 3.26 -12.46
C ASN A 298 20.45 2.65 -13.87
N PRO A 299 19.71 1.60 -14.26
CA PRO A 299 18.73 0.89 -13.43
C PRO A 299 19.40 0.01 -12.36
N LEU A 300 18.81 -0.07 -11.17
CA LEU A 300 19.18 -1.07 -10.17
C LEU A 300 18.41 -2.36 -10.49
N THR A 301 19.15 -3.40 -10.83
CA THR A 301 18.60 -4.75 -11.06
C THR A 301 19.13 -5.70 -10.01
N PHE A 302 18.27 -6.53 -9.44
CA PHE A 302 18.65 -7.60 -8.52
C PHE A 302 17.61 -8.72 -8.58
N ARG A 303 17.93 -9.88 -8.03
CA ARG A 303 17.02 -11.03 -7.97
C ARG A 303 16.63 -11.32 -6.52
N LEU A 304 15.37 -11.68 -6.28
CA LEU A 304 14.94 -12.22 -5.00
C LEU A 304 15.68 -13.54 -4.70
N PRO A 305 15.85 -13.91 -3.42
CA PRO A 305 16.86 -14.90 -3.02
C PRO A 305 16.54 -16.36 -3.36
N ALA A 306 15.32 -16.68 -3.81
CA ALA A 306 14.80 -18.06 -3.96
C ALA A 306 14.86 -18.89 -2.65
N ASP A 307 14.97 -18.23 -1.50
CA ASP A 307 15.06 -18.81 -0.16
C ASP A 307 13.66 -19.03 0.42
N ILE A 308 12.94 -20.04 -0.09
CA ILE A 308 11.58 -20.37 0.33
C ILE A 308 11.65 -21.11 1.69
N PRO A 309 11.04 -20.58 2.77
CA PRO A 309 11.10 -21.22 4.07
C PRO A 309 10.30 -22.52 4.09
N ARG A 310 10.80 -23.53 4.79
CA ARG A 310 10.01 -24.69 5.16
C ARG A 310 9.19 -24.35 6.40
N LEU A 311 7.88 -24.38 6.28
CA LEU A 311 6.95 -24.00 7.32
C LEU A 311 6.21 -25.21 7.87
N GLY A 312 6.05 -25.29 9.18
CA GLY A 312 5.29 -26.34 9.83
C GLY A 312 4.62 -25.83 11.11
N LEU A 313 3.51 -26.42 11.47
CA LEU A 313 2.81 -26.22 12.74
C LEU A 313 2.62 -27.55 13.45
N ASP A 314 3.01 -27.63 14.71
CA ASP A 314 2.61 -28.71 15.61
C ASP A 314 1.40 -28.26 16.42
N ILE A 315 0.29 -28.94 16.24
CA ILE A 315 -1.00 -28.71 16.94
C ILE A 315 -1.32 -29.84 17.94
N GLY A 316 -0.29 -30.56 18.40
CA GLY A 316 -0.46 -31.67 19.38
C GLY A 316 -0.66 -33.06 18.77
N GLY A 317 -0.63 -33.18 17.44
CA GLY A 317 -0.74 -34.46 16.70
C GLY A 317 0.45 -34.75 15.79
N GLY A 318 1.54 -34.00 15.95
CA GLY A 318 2.71 -33.96 15.07
C GLY A 318 2.73 -32.78 14.10
N VAL A 319 3.88 -32.57 13.50
CA VAL A 319 4.10 -31.41 12.62
C VAL A 319 3.33 -31.55 11.32
N GLN A 320 2.48 -30.56 11.06
CA GLN A 320 1.82 -30.39 9.77
C GLN A 320 2.68 -29.46 8.88
N VAL A 321 3.13 -29.97 7.75
CA VAL A 321 3.90 -29.18 6.77
C VAL A 321 2.95 -28.25 6.02
N LEU A 322 3.33 -26.96 5.93
CA LEU A 322 2.54 -25.92 5.29
C LEU A 322 3.14 -25.54 3.94
N THR A 323 2.29 -25.25 2.96
CA THR A 323 2.74 -24.68 1.68
C THR A 323 3.00 -23.18 1.85
N PRO A 324 4.25 -22.71 1.64
CA PRO A 324 4.58 -21.31 1.72
C PRO A 324 3.96 -20.51 0.57
N ALA A 325 3.45 -19.31 0.88
CA ALA A 325 3.03 -18.33 -0.11
C ALA A 325 3.67 -16.98 0.25
N LEU A 326 4.21 -16.29 -0.73
CA LEU A 326 4.81 -14.96 -0.53
C LEU A 326 3.70 -13.91 -0.36
N HIS A 327 3.67 -13.25 0.78
CA HIS A 327 2.68 -12.26 1.16
C HIS A 327 3.08 -10.84 0.80
N THR A 328 4.36 -10.51 1.05
CA THR A 328 4.86 -9.15 0.89
C THR A 328 6.34 -9.17 0.49
N VAL A 329 6.66 -8.32 -0.48
CA VAL A 329 8.02 -7.91 -0.86
C VAL A 329 8.14 -6.43 -0.53
N MET A 330 8.87 -6.09 0.53
CA MET A 330 9.07 -4.71 0.97
C MET A 330 10.46 -4.23 0.63
N ILE A 331 10.60 -3.40 -0.40
CA ILE A 331 11.86 -2.86 -0.90
C ILE A 331 12.15 -1.54 -0.18
N ARG A 332 13.33 -1.42 0.40
CA ARG A 332 13.83 -0.20 1.04
C ARG A 332 15.11 0.23 0.35
N THR A 333 15.00 1.10 -0.63
CA THR A 333 16.15 1.48 -1.47
C THR A 333 17.21 2.25 -0.70
N GLU A 334 16.83 3.06 0.29
CA GLU A 334 17.77 3.82 1.12
C GLU A 334 18.54 2.94 2.12
N ASP A 335 17.93 1.83 2.57
CA ASP A 335 18.59 0.84 3.46
C ASP A 335 19.40 -0.20 2.66
N GLY A 336 19.16 -0.33 1.36
CA GLY A 336 19.72 -1.40 0.53
C GLY A 336 19.20 -2.79 0.91
N GLU A 337 17.95 -2.88 1.41
CA GLU A 337 17.38 -4.12 1.95
C GLU A 337 15.99 -4.42 1.37
N VAL A 338 15.66 -5.72 1.38
CA VAL A 338 14.32 -6.24 1.06
C VAL A 338 13.86 -7.15 2.19
N ASP A 339 12.61 -6.95 2.66
CA ASP A 339 11.95 -7.91 3.55
C ASP A 339 10.99 -8.77 2.75
N LEU A 340 11.02 -10.06 2.98
CA LEU A 340 10.06 -11.03 2.47
C LEU A 340 9.20 -11.55 3.62
N VAL A 341 7.88 -11.39 3.51
CA VAL A 341 6.93 -11.99 4.46
C VAL A 341 6.27 -13.18 3.78
N TRP A 342 6.46 -14.36 4.37
CA TRP A 342 5.90 -15.61 3.92
C TRP A 342 4.76 -16.06 4.82
N ARG A 343 3.79 -16.76 4.26
CA ARG A 343 2.66 -17.35 4.97
C ARG A 343 2.53 -18.84 4.63
N GLY A 344 2.37 -19.68 5.67
CA GLY A 344 1.82 -21.00 5.56
C GLY A 344 0.44 -21.03 6.20
N ALA A 345 -0.56 -21.71 5.62
CA ALA A 345 -1.90 -21.80 6.18
C ALA A 345 -2.29 -23.25 6.45
N LEU A 346 -2.83 -23.50 7.65
CA LEU A 346 -3.40 -24.78 8.05
C LEU A 346 -4.92 -24.63 8.21
N PRO A 347 -5.73 -25.26 7.34
CA PRO A 347 -7.17 -25.34 7.55
C PRO A 347 -7.48 -26.15 8.82
N TYR A 348 -8.47 -25.71 9.60
CA TYR A 348 -8.93 -26.44 10.78
C TYR A 348 -10.45 -26.40 10.90
N GLN A 349 -11.00 -27.28 11.74
CA GLN A 349 -12.43 -27.37 12.04
C GLN A 349 -12.66 -27.05 13.52
N GLY A 350 -13.51 -26.04 13.80
CA GLY A 350 -13.95 -25.72 15.16
C GLY A 350 -13.27 -24.46 15.74
N LEU A 351 -13.97 -23.83 16.69
CA LEU A 351 -13.52 -22.63 17.43
C LEU A 351 -12.90 -22.98 18.80
N ASP A 352 -12.83 -24.24 19.16
CA ASP A 352 -12.43 -24.71 20.51
C ASP A 352 -10.91 -24.65 20.76
N TRP A 353 -10.16 -24.13 19.82
CA TRP A 353 -8.71 -24.14 19.76
C TRP A 353 -8.02 -22.93 20.43
N LEU A 354 -8.75 -21.87 20.80
CA LEU A 354 -8.18 -20.66 21.46
C LEU A 354 -7.31 -20.98 22.68
N PRO A 355 -7.65 -21.97 23.55
CA PRO A 355 -6.78 -22.39 24.64
C PRO A 355 -5.52 -23.13 24.19
N GLU A 356 -5.53 -23.70 23.00
CA GLU A 356 -4.46 -24.55 22.49
C GLU A 356 -3.40 -23.77 21.69
N LEU A 357 -3.71 -22.52 21.23
CA LEU A 357 -2.74 -21.62 20.59
C LEU A 357 -1.45 -21.43 21.40
N LYS A 358 -1.56 -21.47 22.73
CA LYS A 358 -0.39 -21.35 23.63
C LYS A 358 0.49 -22.60 23.65
N LYS A 359 0.01 -23.72 23.09
CA LYS A 359 0.75 -25.00 23.02
C LYS A 359 1.30 -25.27 21.61
N MET A 360 0.95 -24.41 20.64
CA MET A 360 1.40 -24.59 19.27
C MET A 360 2.84 -24.18 19.10
N GLU A 361 3.61 -24.99 18.42
CA GLU A 361 4.99 -24.70 18.06
C GLU A 361 5.10 -24.49 16.55
N ALA A 362 5.70 -23.34 16.17
CA ALA A 362 6.05 -23.06 14.79
C ALA A 362 7.43 -23.66 14.47
N LEU A 363 7.50 -24.39 13.36
CA LEU A 363 8.75 -24.88 12.79
C LEU A 363 9.06 -24.07 11.54
N VAL A 364 10.24 -23.46 11.52
CA VAL A 364 10.71 -22.64 10.40
C VAL A 364 12.17 -23.00 10.13
N GLU A 365 12.44 -23.52 8.93
CA GLU A 365 13.77 -23.86 8.43
C GLU A 365 14.11 -23.07 7.18
#